data_0bfe1ed2b977a86a35fa3d36ec3a190e
#
_entry.id   0bfe1ed2b977a86a35fa3d36ec3a190e
#
_cell.length_a   1.000
_cell.length_b   1.000
_cell.length_c   1.000
_cell.angle_alpha   90.00
_cell.angle_beta   90.00
_cell.angle_gamma   90.00
#
_symmetry.space_group_name_H-M   'P 1'
#
loop_
_entity.id
_entity.type
_entity.pdbx_description
1 polymer ?
#
loop_
_entity_poly.entity_id
_entity_poly.type
_entity_poly.pdbx_seq_one_letter_code
_entity_poly.pdbx_strand_id
1 'polypeptide(L)'
;MAAVFPVVSSGAFDTNPSYSGGFIPQLWSQKLNAKFYANTMMTEISNTDWEGEIKNQGDTIRIRTAPSITINDYAGAGTTLTSEVPTPIFQDMQIDQGKYFSVQVNDVLAHQADMDLMNMFTDDAAKQLKINIENDTFFNWFVTSGANAANKGATAGAISGAYNLGTDVAPIDQATPANVLNAILQMSSALDEQNVPEDGRWLIISPRDRQLLMQTNIAQAYFTGDQSSTIRTGKIGMLDRFDVYVSNLLPKGQAAKALVPGLSATSGGATVSNAKARRMMVAGTSTACSFASQISKTEPLRNQTDLGDIVRGLAVYGRKVVKNEALVTALVGAAS
;
A
#
# COMPACT_ATOMS: atom_id res chain seq x y z
N MET A 1 47.12 2.21 -30.83
CA MET A 1 45.96 2.86 -31.46
C MET A 1 44.77 1.94 -31.32
N ALA A 2 43.75 2.38 -30.58
CA ALA A 2 42.49 1.64 -30.48
C ALA A 2 41.76 1.78 -31.83
N ALA A 3 41.31 0.68 -32.41
CA ALA A 3 40.51 0.69 -33.62
C ALA A 3 39.16 1.34 -33.30
N VAL A 4 38.89 2.49 -33.94
CA VAL A 4 37.61 3.18 -33.81
C VAL A 4 36.68 2.63 -34.87
N PHE A 5 35.67 1.86 -34.44
CA PHE A 5 34.61 1.38 -35.34
C PHE A 5 33.60 2.52 -35.61
N PRO A 6 33.07 2.65 -36.82
CA PRO A 6 32.03 3.62 -37.10
C PRO A 6 30.76 3.28 -36.32
N VAL A 7 30.33 4.19 -35.48
CA VAL A 7 29.07 4.08 -34.72
C VAL A 7 28.06 5.05 -35.32
N VAL A 8 26.85 4.61 -35.50
CA VAL A 8 25.74 5.47 -35.93
C VAL A 8 25.29 6.30 -34.71
N SER A 9 26.06 7.28 -34.34
CA SER A 9 25.65 8.29 -33.38
C SER A 9 25.95 9.68 -33.93
N SER A 10 24.95 10.51 -33.87
CA SER A 10 25.06 11.90 -34.25
C SER A 10 26.17 12.59 -33.46
N GLY A 11 27.28 12.97 -34.11
CA GLY A 11 28.10 14.06 -33.66
C GLY A 11 29.40 13.77 -32.94
N ALA A 12 29.85 12.51 -32.81
CA ALA A 12 31.06 12.26 -32.00
C ALA A 12 32.39 12.05 -32.76
N PHE A 13 32.40 11.88 -34.09
CA PHE A 13 33.64 11.60 -34.84
C PHE A 13 33.69 12.37 -36.16
N ASP A 14 34.16 13.60 -36.06
CA ASP A 14 34.20 14.54 -37.15
C ASP A 14 35.36 14.29 -38.16
N THR A 15 36.15 13.25 -37.98
CA THR A 15 37.32 12.94 -38.81
C THR A 15 37.23 11.64 -39.62
N ASN A 16 36.17 10.89 -39.49
CA ASN A 16 35.89 9.70 -40.30
C ASN A 16 34.86 10.01 -41.39
N PRO A 17 35.00 9.46 -42.61
CA PRO A 17 33.97 9.65 -43.62
C PRO A 17 32.59 9.29 -43.04
N SER A 18 31.71 10.27 -43.05
CA SER A 18 30.34 10.12 -42.53
C SER A 18 29.60 9.12 -43.43
N TYR A 19 29.55 7.89 -43.02
CA TYR A 19 28.60 6.93 -43.60
C TYR A 19 27.20 7.34 -43.12
N SER A 20 26.37 7.80 -44.05
CA SER A 20 24.96 8.01 -43.75
C SER A 20 24.39 6.66 -43.26
N GLY A 21 23.74 6.66 -42.09
CA GLY A 21 23.36 5.44 -41.35
C GLY A 21 22.45 4.41 -42.04
N GLY A 22 22.22 4.58 -43.37
CA GLY A 22 21.44 3.61 -44.15
C GLY A 22 22.17 2.32 -44.48
N PHE A 23 23.50 2.23 -44.27
CA PHE A 23 24.27 1.01 -44.58
C PHE A 23 24.51 0.10 -43.36
N ILE A 24 24.24 0.54 -42.14
CA ILE A 24 24.40 -0.25 -40.94
C ILE A 24 23.00 -0.63 -40.46
N PRO A 25 22.59 -1.89 -40.64
CA PRO A 25 21.28 -2.32 -40.16
C PRO A 25 21.24 -2.26 -38.63
N GLN A 26 20.23 -1.60 -38.09
CA GLN A 26 19.92 -1.65 -36.66
C GLN A 26 19.26 -3.01 -36.35
N LEU A 27 19.91 -3.79 -35.52
CA LEU A 27 19.35 -5.03 -35.02
C LEU A 27 18.49 -4.74 -33.79
N TRP A 28 17.20 -4.94 -33.92
CA TRP A 28 16.28 -4.89 -32.79
C TRP A 28 16.33 -6.21 -32.02
N SER A 29 16.50 -6.12 -30.71
CA SER A 29 16.44 -7.30 -29.86
C SER A 29 14.99 -7.76 -29.72
N GLN A 30 14.73 -9.00 -30.03
CA GLN A 30 13.42 -9.62 -29.76
C GLN A 30 13.19 -9.88 -28.27
N LYS A 31 14.21 -9.71 -27.43
CA LYS A 31 14.09 -9.84 -25.98
C LYS A 31 13.75 -8.50 -25.36
N LEU A 32 12.53 -8.40 -24.84
CA LEU A 32 12.13 -7.27 -24.01
C LEU A 32 12.81 -7.33 -22.64
N ASN A 33 13.24 -6.16 -22.18
CA ASN A 33 13.72 -6.04 -20.83
C ASN A 33 12.53 -6.08 -19.86
N ALA A 34 12.59 -6.93 -18.83
CA ALA A 34 11.51 -7.05 -17.85
C ALA A 34 11.35 -5.76 -17.06
N LYS A 35 10.12 -5.26 -17.00
CA LYS A 35 9.75 -4.11 -16.15
C LYS A 35 9.59 -4.57 -14.71
N PHE A 36 10.16 -3.83 -13.76
CA PHE A 36 9.98 -4.12 -12.35
C PHE A 36 8.71 -3.45 -11.82
N TYR A 37 7.92 -4.20 -11.05
CA TYR A 37 6.69 -3.75 -10.45
C TYR A 37 6.79 -3.74 -8.93
N ALA A 38 6.05 -2.84 -8.28
CA ALA A 38 5.89 -2.87 -6.85
C ALA A 38 5.11 -4.12 -6.43
N ASN A 39 5.51 -4.72 -5.31
CA ASN A 39 4.80 -5.85 -4.74
C ASN A 39 3.50 -5.39 -4.09
N THR A 40 2.43 -6.12 -4.33
CA THR A 40 1.09 -5.87 -3.78
C THR A 40 0.80 -6.86 -2.66
N MET A 41 0.25 -6.38 -1.54
CA MET A 41 0.01 -7.18 -0.32
C MET A 41 -1.38 -6.96 0.30
N MET A 42 -2.22 -6.16 -0.35
CA MET A 42 -3.52 -5.77 0.19
C MET A 42 -4.39 -6.98 0.60
N THR A 43 -4.37 -8.04 -0.19
CA THR A 43 -5.17 -9.25 0.07
C THR A 43 -4.72 -10.05 1.30
N GLU A 44 -3.47 -9.89 1.73
CA GLU A 44 -2.94 -10.60 2.91
C GLU A 44 -3.28 -9.88 4.21
N ILE A 45 -3.50 -8.56 4.15
CA ILE A 45 -3.73 -7.71 5.32
C ILE A 45 -5.19 -7.32 5.53
N SER A 46 -6.05 -7.51 4.52
CA SER A 46 -7.45 -7.10 4.54
C SER A 46 -8.40 -8.26 4.75
N ASN A 47 -9.57 -7.94 5.30
CA ASN A 47 -10.70 -8.86 5.34
C ASN A 47 -11.49 -8.74 4.03
N THR A 48 -11.70 -9.87 3.37
CA THR A 48 -12.47 -10.01 2.12
C THR A 48 -13.76 -10.82 2.28
N ASP A 49 -14.19 -11.11 3.52
CA ASP A 49 -15.32 -12.00 3.80
C ASP A 49 -16.63 -11.53 3.14
N TRP A 50 -16.78 -10.22 2.95
CA TRP A 50 -18.00 -9.65 2.36
C TRP A 50 -17.99 -9.60 0.82
N GLU A 51 -16.91 -10.01 0.16
CA GLU A 51 -16.80 -9.97 -1.31
C GLU A 51 -17.87 -10.84 -1.99
N GLY A 52 -18.23 -11.97 -1.37
CA GLY A 52 -19.24 -12.88 -1.88
C GLY A 52 -20.68 -12.34 -1.85
N GLU A 53 -21.02 -11.46 -0.92
CA GLU A 53 -22.36 -10.92 -0.76
C GLU A 53 -22.71 -9.88 -1.84
N ILE A 54 -21.73 -9.13 -2.31
CA ILE A 54 -21.88 -8.00 -3.25
C ILE A 54 -21.91 -8.44 -4.71
N LYS A 55 -21.41 -9.61 -5.02
CA LYS A 55 -21.21 -10.08 -6.41
C LYS A 55 -22.47 -9.99 -7.28
N ASN A 56 -23.63 -10.07 -6.69
CA ASN A 56 -24.88 -10.20 -7.41
C ASN A 56 -25.78 -8.95 -7.40
N GLN A 57 -25.84 -8.20 -6.30
CA GLN A 57 -26.72 -7.01 -6.17
C GLN A 57 -26.25 -6.10 -5.04
N GLY A 58 -26.46 -4.80 -5.21
CA GLY A 58 -26.23 -3.79 -4.19
C GLY A 58 -24.92 -3.04 -4.37
N ASP A 59 -24.89 -1.83 -3.87
CA ASP A 59 -23.75 -0.91 -3.86
C ASP A 59 -23.23 -0.65 -2.45
N THR A 60 -23.92 -1.17 -1.44
CA THR A 60 -23.63 -0.90 -0.03
C THR A 60 -23.79 -2.16 0.81
N ILE A 61 -22.75 -2.51 1.57
CA ILE A 61 -22.82 -3.53 2.60
C ILE A 61 -23.00 -2.88 3.96
N ARG A 62 -23.97 -3.34 4.72
CA ARG A 62 -24.18 -2.93 6.10
C ARG A 62 -23.56 -3.91 7.07
N ILE A 63 -22.42 -3.54 7.64
CA ILE A 63 -21.69 -4.33 8.63
C ILE A 63 -22.28 -4.02 10.01
N ARG A 64 -22.73 -5.06 10.71
CA ARG A 64 -23.31 -4.93 12.06
C ARG A 64 -22.25 -5.19 13.10
N THR A 65 -22.19 -4.33 14.11
CA THR A 65 -21.34 -4.52 15.28
C THR A 65 -22.22 -4.80 16.49
N ALA A 66 -21.82 -5.74 17.34
CA ALA A 66 -22.54 -6.02 18.57
C ALA A 66 -22.53 -4.77 19.47
N PRO A 67 -23.68 -4.37 20.03
CA PRO A 67 -23.75 -3.25 20.96
C PRO A 67 -23.05 -3.61 22.27
N SER A 68 -22.47 -2.60 22.93
CA SER A 68 -21.98 -2.74 24.31
C SER A 68 -23.14 -2.68 25.28
N ILE A 69 -23.09 -3.50 26.32
CA ILE A 69 -24.08 -3.53 27.39
C ILE A 69 -23.43 -3.03 28.67
N THR A 70 -24.12 -2.12 29.37
CA THR A 70 -23.65 -1.58 30.65
C THR A 70 -23.93 -2.56 31.79
N ILE A 71 -22.91 -2.92 32.54
CA ILE A 71 -23.04 -3.73 33.75
C ILE A 71 -23.17 -2.78 34.93
N ASN A 72 -24.26 -2.91 35.67
CA ASN A 72 -24.56 -2.13 36.87
C ASN A 72 -24.37 -2.95 38.14
N ASP A 73 -23.92 -2.32 39.21
CA ASP A 73 -23.75 -2.95 40.51
C ASP A 73 -25.12 -3.21 41.19
N TYR A 74 -25.28 -4.38 41.77
CA TYR A 74 -26.44 -4.72 42.55
C TYR A 74 -26.14 -4.55 44.04
N ALA A 75 -26.72 -3.55 44.67
CA ALA A 75 -26.49 -3.23 46.10
C ALA A 75 -27.42 -3.96 47.07
N GLY A 76 -28.24 -4.93 46.63
CA GLY A 76 -29.12 -5.72 47.44
C GLY A 76 -30.58 -5.24 47.44
N ALA A 77 -31.34 -5.57 48.51
CA ALA A 77 -32.76 -5.23 48.59
C ALA A 77 -32.99 -3.72 48.55
N GLY A 78 -33.85 -3.27 47.64
CA GLY A 78 -34.14 -1.85 47.38
C GLY A 78 -33.46 -1.27 46.16
N THR A 79 -32.57 -2.01 45.47
CA THR A 79 -31.99 -1.61 44.22
C THR A 79 -33.03 -1.68 43.10
N THR A 80 -33.33 -0.54 42.44
CA THR A 80 -34.19 -0.52 41.27
C THR A 80 -33.36 -0.96 40.05
N LEU A 81 -33.74 -2.05 39.41
CA LEU A 81 -33.10 -2.55 38.21
C LEU A 81 -33.58 -1.72 37.01
N THR A 82 -32.64 -1.08 36.31
CA THR A 82 -32.90 -0.38 35.04
C THR A 82 -32.57 -1.30 33.87
N SER A 83 -33.54 -1.50 32.99
CA SER A 83 -33.34 -2.31 31.78
C SER A 83 -32.84 -1.39 30.67
N GLU A 84 -31.72 -1.79 30.05
CA GLU A 84 -31.16 -1.15 28.86
C GLU A 84 -31.71 -1.86 27.62
N VAL A 85 -32.03 -1.09 26.57
CA VAL A 85 -32.39 -1.63 25.26
C VAL A 85 -31.22 -1.38 24.33
N PRO A 86 -30.38 -2.39 24.04
CA PRO A 86 -29.22 -2.21 23.19
C PRO A 86 -29.61 -1.83 21.76
N THR A 87 -29.06 -0.77 21.23
CA THR A 87 -29.23 -0.39 19.83
C THR A 87 -28.05 -0.87 18.99
N PRO A 88 -28.31 -1.60 17.88
CA PRO A 88 -27.24 -2.10 17.03
C PRO A 88 -26.53 -0.95 16.33
N ILE A 89 -25.21 -1.02 16.28
CA ILE A 89 -24.34 -0.09 15.56
C ILE A 89 -24.10 -0.66 14.17
N PHE A 90 -24.28 0.17 13.14
CA PHE A 90 -24.05 -0.20 11.75
C PHE A 90 -22.90 0.60 11.17
N GLN A 91 -22.12 -0.05 10.32
CA GLN A 91 -21.16 0.61 9.46
C GLN A 91 -21.41 0.21 8.02
N ASP A 92 -21.64 1.20 7.16
CA ASP A 92 -21.89 0.96 5.74
C ASP A 92 -20.59 1.05 4.95
N MET A 93 -20.28 0.02 4.16
CA MET A 93 -19.19 0.01 3.19
C MET A 93 -19.80 0.18 1.80
N GLN A 94 -19.45 1.26 1.12
CA GLN A 94 -19.92 1.53 -0.23
C GLN A 94 -18.92 1.06 -1.28
N ILE A 95 -19.44 0.60 -2.42
CA ILE A 95 -18.66 0.28 -3.61
C ILE A 95 -18.78 1.46 -4.57
N ASP A 96 -17.92 2.43 -4.39
CA ASP A 96 -17.95 3.71 -5.08
C ASP A 96 -16.70 3.99 -5.92
N GLN A 97 -15.73 3.07 -5.90
CA GLN A 97 -14.47 3.25 -6.61
C GLN A 97 -14.41 2.44 -7.89
N GLY A 98 -14.00 3.09 -8.97
CA GLY A 98 -13.79 2.45 -10.27
C GLY A 98 -12.43 2.84 -10.86
N LYS A 99 -11.71 1.88 -11.38
CA LYS A 99 -10.48 2.08 -12.16
C LYS A 99 -10.63 1.36 -13.50
N TYR A 100 -10.16 1.97 -14.55
CA TYR A 100 -10.17 1.36 -15.86
C TYR A 100 -8.87 1.60 -16.61
N PHE A 101 -8.59 0.72 -17.55
CA PHE A 101 -7.59 0.95 -18.59
C PHE A 101 -8.21 0.71 -19.97
N SER A 102 -7.66 1.36 -20.96
CA SER A 102 -8.03 1.16 -22.37
C SER A 102 -6.74 1.29 -23.19
N VAL A 103 -6.39 0.24 -23.88
CA VAL A 103 -5.20 0.17 -24.74
C VAL A 103 -5.65 -0.16 -26.15
N GLN A 104 -5.14 0.58 -27.12
CA GLN A 104 -5.40 0.38 -28.55
C GLN A 104 -4.12 -0.05 -29.25
N VAL A 105 -4.23 -1.02 -30.13
CA VAL A 105 -3.17 -1.43 -31.04
C VAL A 105 -3.72 -1.34 -32.47
N ASN A 106 -3.05 -0.57 -33.32
CA ASN A 106 -3.40 -0.43 -34.73
C ASN A 106 -2.99 -1.69 -35.49
N ASP A 107 -3.83 -2.13 -36.46
CA ASP A 107 -3.59 -3.34 -37.25
C ASP A 107 -2.27 -3.32 -38.03
N VAL A 108 -1.90 -2.15 -38.58
CA VAL A 108 -0.64 -2.00 -39.30
C VAL A 108 0.55 -2.20 -38.36
N LEU A 109 0.47 -1.61 -37.16
CA LEU A 109 1.51 -1.77 -36.14
C LEU A 109 1.57 -3.21 -35.64
N ALA A 110 0.44 -3.86 -35.41
CA ALA A 110 0.37 -5.25 -34.98
C ALA A 110 0.96 -6.20 -36.03
N HIS A 111 0.74 -5.93 -37.32
CA HIS A 111 1.27 -6.75 -38.42
C HIS A 111 2.76 -6.53 -38.67
N GLN A 112 3.27 -5.33 -38.43
CA GLN A 112 4.69 -4.98 -38.62
C GLN A 112 5.55 -5.28 -37.41
N ALA A 113 4.94 -5.47 -36.25
CA ALA A 113 5.67 -5.81 -35.02
C ALA A 113 6.10 -7.28 -35.04
N ASP A 114 7.29 -7.55 -34.54
CA ASP A 114 7.84 -8.90 -34.37
C ASP A 114 7.39 -9.55 -33.03
N MET A 115 6.56 -8.85 -32.25
CA MET A 115 6.09 -9.25 -30.91
C MET A 115 4.59 -9.09 -30.78
N ASP A 116 3.98 -9.87 -29.89
CA ASP A 116 2.57 -9.74 -29.53
C ASP A 116 2.34 -8.53 -28.62
N LEU A 117 2.16 -7.36 -29.22
CA LEU A 117 1.99 -6.08 -28.54
C LEU A 117 0.74 -6.06 -27.64
N MET A 118 -0.37 -6.70 -28.09
CA MET A 118 -1.62 -6.66 -27.38
C MET A 118 -1.53 -7.38 -26.03
N ASN A 119 -0.97 -8.58 -26.01
CA ASN A 119 -0.79 -9.34 -24.78
C ASN A 119 0.19 -8.64 -23.84
N MET A 120 1.29 -8.09 -24.37
CA MET A 120 2.27 -7.35 -23.60
C MET A 120 1.67 -6.12 -22.91
N PHE A 121 0.89 -5.32 -23.63
CA PHE A 121 0.26 -4.12 -23.08
C PHE A 121 -0.86 -4.46 -22.07
N THR A 122 -1.61 -5.52 -22.32
CA THR A 122 -2.67 -5.97 -21.42
C THR A 122 -2.08 -6.49 -20.09
N ASP A 123 -0.98 -7.24 -20.14
CA ASP A 123 -0.30 -7.73 -18.95
C ASP A 123 0.30 -6.57 -18.10
N ASP A 124 0.94 -5.59 -18.75
CA ASP A 124 1.42 -4.38 -18.06
C ASP A 124 0.25 -3.59 -17.46
N ALA A 125 -0.83 -3.40 -18.21
CA ALA A 125 -2.02 -2.67 -17.75
C ALA A 125 -2.68 -3.34 -16.53
N ALA A 126 -2.79 -4.67 -16.53
CA ALA A 126 -3.34 -5.42 -15.41
C ALA A 126 -2.49 -5.26 -14.13
N LYS A 127 -1.16 -5.33 -14.25
CA LYS A 127 -0.24 -5.10 -13.14
C LYS A 127 -0.32 -3.67 -12.61
N GLN A 128 -0.35 -2.68 -13.51
CA GLN A 128 -0.50 -1.26 -13.14
C GLN A 128 -1.86 -0.99 -12.47
N LEU A 129 -2.93 -1.60 -12.95
CA LEU A 129 -4.25 -1.48 -12.35
C LEU A 129 -4.25 -1.98 -10.91
N LYS A 130 -3.65 -3.15 -10.66
CA LYS A 130 -3.53 -3.73 -9.33
C LYS A 130 -2.75 -2.81 -8.38
N ILE A 131 -1.61 -2.26 -8.82
CA ILE A 131 -0.81 -1.31 -8.05
C ILE A 131 -1.61 -0.04 -7.73
N ASN A 132 -2.37 0.49 -8.71
CA ASN A 132 -3.18 1.69 -8.51
C ASN A 132 -4.34 1.47 -7.53
N ILE A 133 -4.97 0.30 -7.55
CA ILE A 133 -6.03 -0.07 -6.59
C ILE A 133 -5.45 -0.13 -5.19
N GLU A 134 -4.29 -0.78 -5.00
CA GLU A 134 -3.64 -0.88 -3.70
C GLU A 134 -3.22 0.49 -3.15
N ASN A 135 -2.60 1.34 -3.98
CA ASN A 135 -2.24 2.69 -3.59
C ASN A 135 -3.45 3.52 -3.12
N ASP A 136 -4.55 3.46 -3.88
CA ASP A 136 -5.77 4.17 -3.54
C ASP A 136 -6.40 3.65 -2.25
N THR A 137 -6.38 2.33 -2.06
CA THR A 137 -6.89 1.66 -0.87
C THR A 137 -6.06 2.01 0.36
N PHE A 138 -4.74 1.92 0.28
CA PHE A 138 -3.84 2.29 1.38
C PHE A 138 -3.96 3.76 1.75
N PHE A 139 -4.12 4.64 0.78
CA PHE A 139 -4.36 6.05 1.06
C PHE A 139 -5.66 6.28 1.84
N ASN A 140 -6.73 5.60 1.44
CA ASN A 140 -8.01 5.72 2.14
C ASN A 140 -7.93 5.13 3.56
N TRP A 141 -7.40 3.92 3.70
CA TRP A 141 -7.35 3.23 4.99
C TRP A 141 -6.46 3.94 6.00
N PHE A 142 -5.28 4.38 5.59
CA PHE A 142 -4.26 4.85 6.52
C PHE A 142 -4.24 6.37 6.69
N VAL A 143 -4.67 7.12 5.69
CA VAL A 143 -4.63 8.59 5.72
C VAL A 143 -6.03 9.19 5.89
N THR A 144 -6.99 8.79 5.06
CA THR A 144 -8.33 9.42 5.06
C THR A 144 -9.20 8.92 6.21
N SER A 145 -9.38 7.61 6.33
CA SER A 145 -10.14 7.00 7.45
C SER A 145 -9.27 6.92 8.70
N GLY A 146 -8.04 6.39 8.53
CA GLY A 146 -7.00 6.38 9.54
C GLY A 146 -7.30 5.55 10.79
N ALA A 147 -6.27 5.37 11.60
CA ALA A 147 -6.37 4.79 12.94
C ALA A 147 -7.16 5.71 13.89
N ASN A 148 -7.66 5.13 14.99
CA ASN A 148 -8.24 5.88 16.09
C ASN A 148 -7.27 6.97 16.58
N ALA A 149 -7.80 8.05 17.18
CA ALA A 149 -6.98 9.12 17.74
C ALA A 149 -6.00 8.62 18.80
N ALA A 150 -6.40 7.61 19.59
CA ALA A 150 -5.55 6.97 20.59
C ALA A 150 -4.43 6.07 19.98
N ASN A 151 -4.47 5.78 18.69
CA ASN A 151 -3.52 4.89 18.02
C ASN A 151 -2.61 5.64 17.03
N LYS A 152 -2.49 6.95 17.17
CA LYS A 152 -1.65 7.81 16.31
C LYS A 152 -1.22 9.08 17.02
N GLY A 153 -0.15 9.71 16.50
CA GLY A 153 0.30 11.01 16.99
C GLY A 153 1.27 10.93 18.16
N ALA A 154 1.51 12.08 18.80
CA ALA A 154 2.52 12.23 19.85
C ALA A 154 2.10 11.71 21.22
N THR A 155 0.80 11.47 21.42
CA THR A 155 0.20 11.03 22.70
C THR A 155 -0.72 9.81 22.45
N ALA A 156 -0.19 8.80 21.78
CA ALA A 156 -0.93 7.57 21.54
C ALA A 156 -0.99 6.70 22.79
N GLY A 157 -1.92 5.76 22.82
CA GLY A 157 -2.26 4.90 23.95
C GLY A 157 -3.63 5.27 24.51
N ALA A 158 -4.56 4.32 24.49
CA ALA A 158 -5.93 4.55 24.96
C ALA A 158 -6.02 4.76 26.49
N ILE A 159 -5.08 4.16 27.23
CA ILE A 159 -5.02 4.21 28.70
C ILE A 159 -3.92 5.15 29.14
N SER A 160 -2.73 5.00 28.61
CA SER A 160 -1.54 5.73 29.08
C SER A 160 -1.36 7.09 28.44
N GLY A 161 -1.75 7.26 27.17
CA GLY A 161 -1.44 8.46 26.38
C GLY A 161 0.06 8.75 26.29
N ALA A 162 0.91 7.73 26.49
CA ALA A 162 2.36 7.89 26.70
C ALA A 162 3.21 7.55 25.48
N TYR A 163 2.61 7.02 24.42
CA TYR A 163 3.36 6.58 23.24
C TYR A 163 3.47 7.68 22.20
N ASN A 164 4.70 7.93 21.75
CA ASN A 164 4.94 8.89 20.69
C ASN A 164 5.09 8.16 19.34
N LEU A 165 4.03 8.17 18.56
CA LEU A 165 4.00 7.59 17.20
C LEU A 165 4.29 8.62 16.10
N GLY A 166 4.75 9.82 16.47
CA GLY A 166 5.09 10.88 15.55
C GLY A 166 3.88 11.62 14.97
N THR A 167 4.12 12.85 14.54
CA THR A 167 3.15 13.71 13.87
C THR A 167 3.70 14.21 12.54
N ASP A 168 2.86 14.83 11.72
CA ASP A 168 3.31 15.47 10.47
C ASP A 168 4.36 16.57 10.70
N VAL A 169 4.29 17.25 11.84
CA VAL A 169 5.22 18.32 12.20
C VAL A 169 6.48 17.78 12.87
N ALA A 170 6.33 16.75 13.70
CA ALA A 170 7.39 16.10 14.45
C ALA A 170 7.36 14.58 14.24
N PRO A 171 7.82 14.07 13.09
CA PRO A 171 7.92 12.64 12.86
C PRO A 171 9.02 12.02 13.74
N ILE A 172 8.90 10.71 13.98
CA ILE A 172 9.95 9.96 14.68
C ILE A 172 11.23 9.98 13.83
N ASP A 173 12.34 10.33 14.46
CA ASP A 173 13.62 10.43 13.77
C ASP A 173 14.16 9.06 13.36
N GLN A 174 14.40 8.90 12.07
CA GLN A 174 15.01 7.72 11.47
C GLN A 174 16.56 7.73 11.46
N ALA A 175 17.21 8.75 12.01
CA ALA A 175 18.66 8.79 12.05
C ALA A 175 19.23 7.68 12.95
N THR A 176 18.48 7.30 13.98
CA THR A 176 18.87 6.25 14.93
C THR A 176 18.04 4.99 14.70
N PRO A 177 18.67 3.84 14.37
CA PRO A 177 17.96 2.58 14.19
C PRO A 177 17.07 2.17 15.37
N ALA A 178 17.51 2.48 16.61
CA ALA A 178 16.76 2.20 17.83
C ALA A 178 15.39 2.91 17.88
N ASN A 179 15.26 4.09 17.28
CA ASN A 179 13.99 4.82 17.26
C ASN A 179 12.92 4.10 16.45
N VAL A 180 13.30 3.46 15.34
CA VAL A 180 12.38 2.69 14.50
C VAL A 180 11.89 1.45 15.26
N LEU A 181 12.80 0.76 15.94
CA LEU A 181 12.44 -0.39 16.77
C LEU A 181 11.52 0.02 17.93
N ASN A 182 11.86 1.10 18.63
CA ASN A 182 11.04 1.62 19.72
C ASN A 182 9.63 2.03 19.24
N ALA A 183 9.54 2.64 18.06
CA ALA A 183 8.25 2.96 17.46
C ALA A 183 7.39 1.71 17.24
N ILE A 184 7.98 0.62 16.75
CA ILE A 184 7.25 -0.65 16.53
C ILE A 184 6.76 -1.23 17.86
N LEU A 185 7.60 -1.22 18.89
CA LEU A 185 7.21 -1.68 20.24
C LEU A 185 6.09 -0.81 20.82
N GLN A 186 6.14 0.50 20.62
CA GLN A 186 5.07 1.41 21.05
C GLN A 186 3.76 1.17 20.25
N MET A 187 3.85 0.83 18.96
CA MET A 187 2.68 0.44 18.16
C MET A 187 2.04 -0.84 18.71
N SER A 188 2.85 -1.83 19.11
CA SER A 188 2.36 -3.06 19.74
C SER A 188 1.62 -2.77 21.06
N SER A 189 2.25 -1.97 21.92
CA SER A 189 1.67 -1.58 23.21
C SER A 189 0.37 -0.76 23.05
N ALA A 190 0.28 0.10 22.04
CA ALA A 190 -0.93 0.87 21.75
C ALA A 190 -2.11 -0.03 21.33
N LEU A 191 -1.85 -1.11 20.58
CA LEU A 191 -2.86 -2.10 20.23
C LEU A 191 -3.28 -2.95 21.46
N ASP A 192 -2.32 -3.24 22.35
CA ASP A 192 -2.63 -3.99 23.59
C ASP A 192 -3.54 -3.16 24.51
N GLU A 193 -3.33 -1.87 24.63
CA GLU A 193 -4.23 -0.97 25.39
C GLU A 193 -5.65 -0.88 24.81
N GLN A 194 -5.80 -1.15 23.51
CA GLN A 194 -7.11 -1.25 22.85
C GLN A 194 -7.74 -2.65 22.95
N ASN A 195 -7.09 -3.58 23.66
CA ASN A 195 -7.52 -4.99 23.77
C ASN A 195 -7.65 -5.68 22.40
N VAL A 196 -6.82 -5.33 21.43
CA VAL A 196 -6.79 -5.97 20.12
C VAL A 196 -6.15 -7.35 20.24
N PRO A 197 -6.72 -8.42 19.64
CA PRO A 197 -6.11 -9.76 19.68
C PRO A 197 -4.66 -9.75 19.24
N GLU A 198 -3.85 -10.60 19.91
CA GLU A 198 -2.41 -10.71 19.59
C GLU A 198 -2.15 -11.48 18.29
N ASP A 199 -3.04 -12.41 17.98
CA ASP A 199 -2.91 -13.27 16.81
C ASP A 199 -3.28 -12.54 15.52
N GLY A 200 -2.51 -12.80 14.45
CA GLY A 200 -2.78 -12.27 13.12
C GLY A 200 -2.52 -10.77 12.99
N ARG A 201 -1.64 -10.21 13.80
CA ARG A 201 -1.18 -8.83 13.64
C ARG A 201 -0.17 -8.72 12.53
N TRP A 202 -0.34 -7.74 11.67
CA TRP A 202 0.58 -7.43 10.59
C TRP A 202 1.19 -6.04 10.77
N LEU A 203 2.39 -5.85 10.23
CA LEU A 203 3.13 -4.60 10.22
C LEU A 203 3.65 -4.33 8.81
N ILE A 204 3.36 -3.18 8.25
CA ILE A 204 3.89 -2.75 6.96
C ILE A 204 4.91 -1.63 7.19
N ILE A 205 6.11 -1.84 6.68
CA ILE A 205 7.23 -0.89 6.79
C ILE A 205 7.80 -0.54 5.42
N SER A 206 8.52 0.57 5.36
CA SER A 206 9.26 0.92 4.15
C SER A 206 10.58 0.14 4.02
N PRO A 207 11.16 0.01 2.83
CA PRO A 207 12.47 -0.62 2.65
C PRO A 207 13.59 0.06 3.45
N ARG A 208 13.49 1.36 3.71
CA ARG A 208 14.43 2.09 4.56
C ARG A 208 14.32 1.67 6.03
N ASP A 209 13.09 1.56 6.53
CA ASP A 209 12.85 1.12 7.91
C ASP A 209 13.36 -0.30 8.12
N ARG A 210 13.14 -1.17 7.12
CA ARG A 210 13.74 -2.51 7.11
C ARG A 210 15.26 -2.46 7.21
N GLN A 211 15.93 -1.59 6.44
CA GLN A 211 17.38 -1.44 6.50
C GLN A 211 17.84 -1.02 7.91
N LEU A 212 17.13 -0.07 8.54
CA LEU A 212 17.45 0.38 9.89
C LEU A 212 17.24 -0.72 10.94
N LEU A 213 16.16 -1.50 10.84
CA LEU A 213 15.93 -2.64 11.72
C LEU A 213 17.04 -3.68 11.63
N MET A 214 17.60 -3.92 10.44
CA MET A 214 18.75 -4.81 10.26
C MET A 214 20.04 -4.30 10.93
N GLN A 215 20.12 -3.00 11.24
CA GLN A 215 21.26 -2.39 11.93
C GLN A 215 21.06 -2.37 13.45
N THR A 216 19.90 -2.76 13.96
CA THR A 216 19.65 -2.81 15.40
C THR A 216 20.35 -4.01 16.07
N ASN A 217 20.50 -3.92 17.40
CA ASN A 217 21.08 -5.01 18.20
C ASN A 217 20.31 -6.32 18.12
N ILE A 218 19.01 -6.29 17.77
CA ILE A 218 18.20 -7.49 17.54
C ILE A 218 18.76 -8.32 16.38
N ALA A 219 19.14 -7.67 15.28
CA ALA A 219 19.77 -8.36 14.17
C ALA A 219 21.15 -8.95 14.57
N GLN A 220 21.86 -8.31 15.50
CA GLN A 220 23.16 -8.78 16.03
C GLN A 220 23.00 -9.93 17.03
N ALA A 221 21.95 -9.96 17.84
CA ALA A 221 21.69 -11.05 18.80
C ALA A 221 21.47 -12.40 18.10
N TYR A 222 20.91 -12.41 16.89
CA TYR A 222 20.81 -13.60 16.05
C TYR A 222 22.15 -14.13 15.56
N PHE A 223 23.21 -13.34 15.65
CA PHE A 223 24.55 -13.76 15.20
C PHE A 223 25.22 -14.79 16.12
N THR A 224 24.79 -14.87 17.38
CA THR A 224 25.46 -15.65 18.42
C THR A 224 24.94 -17.08 18.62
N GLY A 225 23.90 -17.53 17.94
CA GLY A 225 23.39 -18.87 18.22
C GLY A 225 22.43 -19.54 17.23
N ASP A 226 21.99 -18.88 16.17
CA ASP A 226 21.00 -19.49 15.28
C ASP A 226 21.50 -19.58 13.82
N GLN A 227 21.19 -20.72 13.17
CA GLN A 227 21.59 -20.98 11.78
C GLN A 227 20.90 -20.09 10.76
N SER A 228 19.82 -19.38 11.13
CA SER A 228 19.04 -18.50 10.25
C SER A 228 19.19 -17.03 10.65
N SER A 229 20.35 -16.44 10.41
CA SER A 229 20.57 -15.01 10.66
C SER A 229 19.67 -14.14 9.78
N THR A 230 18.89 -13.26 10.39
CA THR A 230 18.06 -12.26 9.71
C THR A 230 18.88 -11.37 8.77
N ILE A 231 20.10 -11.01 9.15
CA ILE A 231 21.02 -10.22 8.31
C ILE A 231 21.38 -10.98 7.04
N ARG A 232 21.65 -12.28 7.15
CA ARG A 232 22.10 -13.11 6.05
C ARG A 232 20.98 -13.45 5.06
N THR A 233 19.78 -13.72 5.56
CA THR A 233 18.61 -14.02 4.71
C THR A 233 17.90 -12.77 4.19
N GLY A 234 18.08 -11.63 4.85
CA GLY A 234 17.40 -10.39 4.50
C GLY A 234 15.89 -10.42 4.71
N LYS A 235 15.35 -11.44 5.36
CA LYS A 235 13.93 -11.56 5.72
C LYS A 235 13.76 -11.23 7.20
N ILE A 236 12.88 -10.27 7.49
CA ILE A 236 12.33 -10.07 8.81
C ILE A 236 11.01 -10.84 8.79
N GLY A 237 10.94 -11.97 9.48
CA GLY A 237 9.73 -12.78 9.55
C GLY A 237 8.73 -12.14 10.50
N MET A 238 8.76 -12.56 11.76
CA MET A 238 7.94 -12.02 12.82
C MET A 238 8.79 -11.12 13.72
N LEU A 239 8.25 -9.96 14.12
CA LEU A 239 8.84 -9.05 15.08
C LEU A 239 7.77 -8.66 16.10
N ASP A 240 7.95 -8.98 17.37
CA ASP A 240 7.04 -8.64 18.46
C ASP A 240 5.55 -8.90 18.10
N ARG A 241 5.17 -10.12 17.82
CA ARG A 241 3.80 -10.52 17.41
C ARG A 241 3.31 -9.98 16.07
N PHE A 242 4.13 -9.24 15.31
CA PHE A 242 3.78 -8.75 13.98
C PHE A 242 4.41 -9.58 12.87
N ASP A 243 3.60 -9.97 11.89
CA ASP A 243 4.10 -10.41 10.59
C ASP A 243 4.53 -9.19 9.78
N VAL A 244 5.81 -9.13 9.43
CA VAL A 244 6.40 -7.93 8.84
C VAL A 244 6.38 -7.99 7.31
N TYR A 245 5.70 -7.03 6.71
CA TYR A 245 5.65 -6.80 5.27
C TYR A 245 6.42 -5.55 4.88
N VAL A 246 7.06 -5.58 3.72
CA VAL A 246 7.82 -4.44 3.19
C VAL A 246 7.19 -3.94 1.92
N SER A 247 6.75 -2.68 1.91
CA SER A 247 6.09 -2.06 0.76
C SER A 247 6.66 -0.69 0.40
N ASN A 248 6.74 -0.44 -0.91
CA ASN A 248 7.00 0.88 -1.45
C ASN A 248 5.71 1.71 -1.67
N LEU A 249 4.54 1.07 -1.53
CA LEU A 249 3.23 1.67 -1.79
C LEU A 249 2.64 2.40 -0.57
N LEU A 250 3.35 2.40 0.55
CA LEU A 250 2.92 3.11 1.75
C LEU A 250 2.80 4.63 1.52
N PRO A 251 1.74 5.27 2.02
CA PRO A 251 1.59 6.72 1.97
C PRO A 251 2.77 7.45 2.63
N LYS A 252 3.13 8.60 2.07
CA LYS A 252 4.21 9.45 2.59
C LYS A 252 3.63 10.66 3.32
N GLY A 253 2.98 10.47 4.45
CA GLY A 253 2.26 11.52 5.18
C GLY A 253 0.95 11.95 4.53
N GLN A 254 0.25 12.94 5.08
CA GLN A 254 -1.06 13.39 4.56
C GLN A 254 -0.98 14.02 3.15
N ALA A 255 0.17 14.54 2.75
CA ALA A 255 0.36 15.15 1.42
C ALA A 255 0.73 14.15 0.32
N ALA A 256 0.82 12.88 0.62
CA ALA A 256 1.42 11.88 -0.27
C ALA A 256 0.59 11.50 -1.50
N LYS A 257 -0.65 11.97 -1.61
CA LYS A 257 -1.45 11.76 -2.83
C LYS A 257 -0.81 12.35 -4.08
N ALA A 258 0.06 13.36 -3.92
CA ALA A 258 0.77 14.02 -5.01
C ALA A 258 2.01 13.27 -5.52
N LEU A 259 2.47 12.22 -4.83
CA LEU A 259 3.74 11.55 -5.15
C LEU A 259 3.58 10.15 -5.74
N VAL A 260 2.34 9.69 -5.95
CA VAL A 260 2.09 8.40 -6.59
C VAL A 260 1.87 8.62 -8.08
N PRO A 261 2.71 8.07 -8.97
CA PRO A 261 2.50 8.15 -10.41
C PRO A 261 1.12 7.59 -10.79
N GLY A 262 0.29 8.38 -11.45
CA GLY A 262 -1.05 7.99 -11.89
C GLY A 262 -2.21 8.44 -11.02
N LEU A 263 -1.98 9.03 -9.84
CA LEU A 263 -3.01 9.68 -9.06
C LEU A 263 -2.99 11.19 -9.34
N SER A 264 -4.10 11.71 -9.89
CA SER A 264 -4.27 13.14 -10.11
C SER A 264 -4.18 13.92 -8.80
N ALA A 265 -3.37 14.97 -8.81
CA ALA A 265 -3.08 15.83 -7.65
C ALA A 265 -4.27 16.71 -7.19
N THR A 266 -5.49 16.47 -7.68
CA THR A 266 -6.64 17.31 -7.44
C THR A 266 -7.54 16.73 -6.36
N SER A 267 -7.21 16.93 -5.10
CA SER A 267 -8.21 17.07 -4.03
C SER A 267 -7.55 17.51 -2.71
N GLY A 268 -7.89 18.68 -2.25
CA GLY A 268 -7.60 19.19 -0.92
C GLY A 268 -6.26 19.90 -0.81
N GLY A 269 -6.25 21.21 -1.07
CA GLY A 269 -5.12 22.10 -0.88
C GLY A 269 -4.64 22.16 0.57
N ALA A 270 -3.66 21.34 0.89
CA ALA A 270 -2.74 21.58 1.97
C ALA A 270 -1.34 21.57 1.36
N THR A 271 -0.79 22.75 1.16
CA THR A 271 0.63 22.96 0.88
C THR A 271 1.40 22.46 2.09
N VAL A 272 1.83 21.21 2.06
CA VAL A 272 2.81 20.75 3.02
C VAL A 272 4.17 21.19 2.53
N SER A 273 4.57 22.36 2.97
CA SER A 273 5.95 22.82 2.96
C SER A 273 6.79 21.82 3.73
N ASN A 274 7.43 20.85 3.06
CA ASN A 274 8.37 20.03 3.79
C ASN A 274 9.40 19.29 2.96
N ALA A 275 10.60 19.72 3.19
CA ALA A 275 11.86 19.09 2.85
C ALA A 275 12.11 17.73 3.59
N LYS A 276 11.23 17.27 4.49
CA LYS A 276 11.41 16.04 5.24
C LYS A 276 10.65 14.92 4.56
N ALA A 277 11.38 13.94 4.06
CA ALA A 277 10.81 12.71 3.51
C ALA A 277 10.14 11.91 4.64
N ARG A 278 8.85 12.14 4.84
CA ARG A 278 8.05 11.43 5.83
C ARG A 278 7.54 10.13 5.23
N ARG A 279 7.52 9.11 6.04
CA ARG A 279 6.98 7.80 5.69
C ARG A 279 6.07 7.35 6.81
N MET A 280 5.11 6.53 6.45
CA MET A 280 4.19 5.94 7.40
C MET A 280 4.60 4.48 7.63
N MET A 281 4.61 4.06 8.88
CA MET A 281 4.56 2.67 9.28
C MET A 281 3.14 2.38 9.76
N VAL A 282 2.60 1.25 9.40
CA VAL A 282 1.23 0.89 9.73
C VAL A 282 1.20 -0.53 10.27
N ALA A 283 0.51 -0.73 11.38
CA ALA A 283 0.23 -2.06 11.89
C ALA A 283 -1.26 -2.21 12.25
N GLY A 284 -1.71 -3.43 12.28
CA GLY A 284 -3.10 -3.73 12.62
C GLY A 284 -3.39 -5.21 12.50
N THR A 285 -4.68 -5.54 12.50
CA THR A 285 -5.18 -6.89 12.24
C THR A 285 -6.02 -6.91 10.95
N SER A 286 -6.22 -8.08 10.37
CA SER A 286 -7.06 -8.25 9.17
C SER A 286 -8.50 -7.75 9.38
N THR A 287 -8.99 -7.76 10.63
CA THR A 287 -10.33 -7.27 10.97
C THR A 287 -10.48 -5.76 10.92
N ALA A 288 -9.37 -5.01 10.90
CA ALA A 288 -9.38 -3.55 10.88
C ALA A 288 -9.88 -2.98 9.55
N CYS A 289 -9.42 -3.57 8.45
CA CYS A 289 -9.62 -3.07 7.09
C CYS A 289 -10.36 -4.08 6.25
N SER A 290 -11.38 -3.62 5.52
CA SER A 290 -12.16 -4.45 4.61
C SER A 290 -12.06 -3.95 3.18
N PHE A 291 -11.95 -4.90 2.28
CA PHE A 291 -11.94 -4.70 0.84
C PHE A 291 -12.95 -5.63 0.18
N ALA A 292 -13.65 -5.14 -0.82
CA ALA A 292 -14.54 -5.96 -1.63
C ALA A 292 -14.47 -5.52 -3.09
N SER A 293 -14.23 -6.46 -3.99
CA SER A 293 -14.29 -6.21 -5.43
C SER A 293 -15.63 -6.70 -5.96
N GLN A 294 -16.28 -5.89 -6.80
CA GLN A 294 -17.57 -6.23 -7.39
C GLN A 294 -17.43 -6.66 -8.84
N ILE A 295 -16.78 -5.85 -9.64
CA ILE A 295 -16.62 -6.06 -11.07
C ILE A 295 -15.13 -6.02 -11.41
N SER A 296 -14.67 -7.11 -12.04
CA SER A 296 -13.38 -7.15 -12.72
C SER A 296 -13.61 -7.74 -14.09
N LYS A 297 -13.65 -6.90 -15.11
CA LYS A 297 -14.02 -7.29 -16.48
C LYS A 297 -13.01 -6.76 -17.46
N THR A 298 -12.56 -7.63 -18.36
CA THR A 298 -11.70 -7.26 -19.49
C THR A 298 -12.40 -7.64 -20.78
N GLU A 299 -12.49 -6.72 -21.71
CA GLU A 299 -13.17 -6.90 -22.99
C GLU A 299 -12.28 -6.47 -24.16
N PRO A 300 -12.07 -7.33 -25.16
CA PRO A 300 -11.52 -6.93 -26.44
C PRO A 300 -12.65 -6.33 -27.31
N LEU A 301 -12.37 -5.23 -27.97
CA LEU A 301 -13.30 -4.53 -28.84
C LEU A 301 -12.58 -4.10 -30.11
N ARG A 302 -13.26 -4.20 -31.26
CA ARG A 302 -12.79 -3.60 -32.50
C ARG A 302 -13.02 -2.09 -32.45
N ASN A 303 -11.99 -1.30 -32.81
CA ASN A 303 -12.15 0.14 -32.87
C ASN A 303 -13.08 0.54 -34.00
N GLN A 304 -14.05 1.45 -33.75
CA GLN A 304 -15.02 1.92 -34.73
C GLN A 304 -14.51 3.14 -35.51
N THR A 305 -13.53 3.85 -35.00
CA THR A 305 -13.02 5.10 -35.58
C THR A 305 -11.67 4.94 -36.28
N ASP A 306 -10.96 3.81 -36.05
CA ASP A 306 -9.65 3.51 -36.61
C ASP A 306 -9.53 2.00 -36.83
N LEU A 307 -8.60 1.59 -37.70
CA LEU A 307 -8.28 0.18 -37.92
C LEU A 307 -7.37 -0.32 -36.80
N GLY A 308 -7.94 -1.10 -35.90
CA GLY A 308 -7.20 -1.63 -34.74
C GLY A 308 -8.12 -2.27 -33.71
N ASP A 309 -7.51 -2.97 -32.77
CA ASP A 309 -8.18 -3.59 -31.65
C ASP A 309 -7.92 -2.82 -30.36
N ILE A 310 -8.95 -2.73 -29.52
CA ILE A 310 -8.92 -2.08 -28.22
C ILE A 310 -9.17 -3.13 -27.15
N VAL A 311 -8.33 -3.18 -26.11
CA VAL A 311 -8.61 -3.93 -24.91
C VAL A 311 -8.92 -2.95 -23.77
N ARG A 312 -10.07 -3.15 -23.14
CA ARG A 312 -10.52 -2.36 -21.99
C ARG A 312 -10.67 -3.26 -20.78
N GLY A 313 -10.19 -2.79 -19.65
CA GLY A 313 -10.40 -3.45 -18.36
C GLY A 313 -11.03 -2.47 -17.39
N LEU A 314 -12.02 -2.94 -16.63
CA LEU A 314 -12.70 -2.21 -15.57
C LEU A 314 -12.60 -3.00 -14.28
N ALA A 315 -12.25 -2.32 -13.19
CA ALA A 315 -12.35 -2.85 -11.84
C ALA A 315 -13.16 -1.88 -10.98
N VAL A 316 -14.21 -2.39 -10.33
CA VAL A 316 -15.05 -1.65 -9.38
C VAL A 316 -14.92 -2.31 -8.03
N TYR A 317 -14.66 -1.50 -6.99
CA TYR A 317 -14.38 -2.00 -5.66
C TYR A 317 -14.84 -1.04 -4.55
N GLY A 318 -15.03 -1.59 -3.36
CA GLY A 318 -15.30 -0.86 -2.13
C GLY A 318 -14.18 -1.07 -1.12
N ARG A 319 -14.00 -0.10 -0.25
CA ARG A 319 -12.97 -0.12 0.81
C ARG A 319 -13.45 0.61 2.04
N LYS A 320 -13.20 0.05 3.23
CA LYS A 320 -13.60 0.66 4.50
C LYS A 320 -12.66 0.23 5.62
N VAL A 321 -12.36 1.15 6.53
CA VAL A 321 -11.84 0.81 7.85
C VAL A 321 -13.04 0.50 8.74
N VAL A 322 -13.18 -0.76 9.16
CA VAL A 322 -14.31 -1.24 9.98
C VAL A 322 -14.02 -1.03 11.46
N LYS A 323 -12.79 -1.36 11.88
CA LYS A 323 -12.34 -1.19 13.26
C LYS A 323 -11.09 -0.33 13.29
N ASN A 324 -11.24 0.97 13.46
CA ASN A 324 -10.14 1.92 13.53
C ASN A 324 -9.29 1.75 14.81
N GLU A 325 -9.82 1.09 15.84
CA GLU A 325 -9.14 0.73 17.08
C GLU A 325 -8.09 -0.37 16.86
N ALA A 326 -8.34 -1.27 15.90
CA ALA A 326 -7.43 -2.35 15.53
C ALA A 326 -6.37 -1.94 14.48
N LEU A 327 -6.24 -0.64 14.23
CA LEU A 327 -5.27 -0.04 13.33
C LEU A 327 -4.41 0.96 14.09
N VAL A 328 -3.11 0.95 13.88
CA VAL A 328 -2.16 1.90 14.45
C VAL A 328 -1.25 2.44 13.36
N THR A 329 -0.94 3.73 13.44
CA THR A 329 -0.08 4.39 12.45
C THR A 329 1.00 5.21 13.12
N ALA A 330 2.25 5.04 12.67
CA ALA A 330 3.38 5.83 13.10
C ALA A 330 3.99 6.59 11.94
N LEU A 331 4.35 7.86 12.16
CA LEU A 331 5.00 8.70 11.18
C LEU A 331 6.49 8.82 11.49
N VAL A 332 7.31 8.37 10.56
CA VAL A 332 8.76 8.38 10.66
C VAL A 332 9.36 9.29 9.57
N GLY A 333 10.48 9.90 9.85
CA GLY A 333 11.11 10.82 8.91
C GLY A 333 12.53 11.18 9.32
N ALA A 334 13.23 11.92 8.47
CA ALA A 334 14.52 12.47 8.86
C ALA A 334 14.30 13.58 9.90
N ALA A 335 15.14 13.61 10.93
CA ALA A 335 15.24 14.76 11.82
C ALA A 335 15.56 16.04 11.04
N SER A 336 15.11 17.16 11.54
CA SER A 336 15.39 18.48 10.96
C SER A 336 16.81 18.91 11.26
#